data_8e514cf6b88094ef947741ee1046fcc5
#
_entry.id   8e514cf6b88094ef947741ee1046fcc5
#
_cell.length_a   1.000
_cell.length_b   1.000
_cell.length_c   1.000
_cell.angle_alpha   90.00
_cell.angle_beta   90.00
_cell.angle_gamma   90.00
#
_symmetry.space_group_name_H-M   'P 1'
#
loop_
_entity.id
_entity.type
_entity.pdbx_description
1 polymer ?
#
loop_
_entity_poly.entity_id
_entity_poly.type
_entity_poly.pdbx_seq_one_letter_code
_entity_poly.pdbx_strand_id
1 'polypeptide(L)'
;KKHLCQYSIIEPLYKASPISIEADVPTSISNYYTYENALLTQILLNESVINKTVFEVYELSEHDKQMVLEKEGVPVGDLPVSSSAKAAYREWLTANEEFPVSDEVLAHLDSLEENDEQPRITDFDTLYQNNNEWEEFCIKHKMNPVEVWWQFKNANILPPQRTQTLAFELLTDVIRTVLAKDDDGVIPLGDKLGEERLAIRIEREMMERGYSPAQFNQVCQLLGCPLEKFLQERFFQQLSDHLNLFMYLPKTPFIWHLSTGSHHAMELYVSIYKWNRDTLYRVRSIYAANRETSISDRLNSLDTSTTEGRMEAQELKAQLAELKEFCQKVDDLLASGYD
;
A
#
# COMPACT_ATOMS: atom_id res chain seq x y z
N LYS A 1 -5.33 -13.71 11.20
CA LYS A 1 -4.73 -12.42 11.58
C LYS A 1 -3.21 -12.44 11.40
N LYS A 2 -2.45 -13.37 12.07
CA LYS A 2 -0.98 -13.44 11.95
C LYS A 2 -0.49 -13.57 10.50
N HIS A 3 -1.19 -14.32 9.65
CA HIS A 3 -0.84 -14.47 8.24
C HIS A 3 -1.03 -13.15 7.47
N LEU A 4 -2.15 -12.46 7.66
CA LEU A 4 -2.43 -11.17 7.01
C LEU A 4 -1.41 -10.10 7.39
N CYS A 5 -0.98 -10.05 8.65
CA CYS A 5 0.05 -9.11 9.12
C CYS A 5 1.43 -9.29 8.45
N GLN A 6 1.71 -10.41 7.77
CA GLN A 6 2.99 -10.62 7.07
C GLN A 6 3.10 -9.84 5.76
N TYR A 7 1.99 -9.32 5.26
CA TYR A 7 1.91 -8.63 3.97
C TYR A 7 1.66 -7.13 4.08
N SER A 8 1.51 -6.59 5.28
CA SER A 8 1.37 -5.15 5.49
C SER A 8 2.60 -4.54 6.13
N ILE A 9 3.19 -3.53 5.47
CA ILE A 9 4.46 -2.91 5.88
C ILE A 9 4.36 -2.18 7.22
N ILE A 10 3.16 -1.85 7.68
CA ILE A 10 2.93 -1.23 9.00
C ILE A 10 2.97 -2.23 10.15
N GLU A 11 2.91 -3.53 9.84
CA GLU A 11 2.86 -4.58 10.85
C GLU A 11 4.26 -5.07 11.25
N PRO A 12 4.51 -5.36 12.54
CA PRO A 12 5.81 -5.87 13.00
C PRO A 12 6.19 -7.23 12.40
N LEU A 13 5.21 -7.98 11.89
CA LEU A 13 5.39 -9.30 11.28
C LEU A 13 5.59 -9.25 9.77
N TYR A 14 5.69 -8.05 9.17
CA TYR A 14 5.88 -7.89 7.73
C TYR A 14 7.09 -8.70 7.23
N LYS A 15 6.90 -9.44 6.14
CA LYS A 15 7.94 -10.25 5.50
C LYS A 15 8.20 -9.81 4.07
N ALA A 16 7.15 -9.66 3.28
CA ALA A 16 7.24 -9.34 1.86
C ALA A 16 5.93 -8.77 1.32
N SER A 17 5.99 -8.11 0.17
CA SER A 17 4.80 -7.75 -0.60
C SER A 17 4.09 -9.01 -1.12
N PRO A 18 2.75 -9.01 -1.20
CA PRO A 18 2.01 -10.08 -1.84
C PRO A 18 2.13 -10.06 -3.38
N ILE A 19 2.67 -9.00 -3.96
CA ILE A 19 2.92 -8.92 -5.41
C ILE A 19 4.12 -9.81 -5.75
N SER A 20 3.84 -10.97 -6.36
CA SER A 20 4.83 -11.99 -6.70
C SER A 20 5.61 -11.64 -7.97
N ILE A 21 6.84 -12.13 -8.08
CA ILE A 21 7.65 -12.09 -9.30
C ILE A 21 7.24 -13.15 -10.32
N GLU A 22 6.48 -14.17 -9.90
CA GLU A 22 6.14 -15.35 -10.72
C GLU A 22 4.97 -15.10 -11.68
N ALA A 23 4.17 -14.04 -11.42
CA ALA A 23 3.00 -13.68 -12.22
C ALA A 23 3.00 -12.17 -12.52
N ASP A 24 2.17 -11.75 -13.47
CA ASP A 24 1.93 -10.30 -13.64
C ASP A 24 1.27 -9.69 -12.39
N VAL A 25 1.35 -8.37 -12.26
CA VAL A 25 0.88 -7.68 -11.05
C VAL A 25 -0.61 -7.86 -10.80
N PRO A 26 -1.51 -7.73 -11.81
CA PRO A 26 -2.94 -8.00 -11.61
C PRO A 26 -3.23 -9.43 -11.14
N THR A 27 -2.59 -10.42 -11.74
CA THR A 27 -2.75 -11.84 -11.36
C THR A 27 -2.26 -12.09 -9.94
N SER A 28 -1.09 -11.56 -9.56
CA SER A 28 -0.54 -11.67 -8.20
C SER A 28 -1.51 -11.09 -7.16
N ILE A 29 -2.06 -9.90 -7.42
CA ILE A 29 -3.02 -9.24 -6.53
C ILE A 29 -4.33 -10.02 -6.45
N SER A 30 -4.83 -10.54 -7.58
CA SER A 30 -6.05 -11.36 -7.61
C SER A 30 -5.90 -12.65 -6.79
N ASN A 31 -4.75 -13.32 -6.92
CA ASN A 31 -4.43 -14.51 -6.13
C ASN A 31 -4.34 -14.19 -4.63
N TYR A 32 -3.69 -13.08 -4.29
CA TYR A 32 -3.62 -12.61 -2.91
C TYR A 32 -5.00 -12.34 -2.32
N TYR A 33 -5.87 -11.62 -3.04
CA TYR A 33 -7.25 -11.38 -2.57
C TYR A 33 -8.06 -12.66 -2.42
N THR A 34 -7.92 -13.60 -3.35
CA THR A 34 -8.61 -14.88 -3.25
C THR A 34 -8.24 -15.60 -1.94
N TYR A 35 -6.96 -15.58 -1.57
CA TYR A 35 -6.47 -16.17 -0.34
C TYR A 35 -6.86 -15.35 0.91
N GLU A 36 -6.67 -14.02 0.88
CA GLU A 36 -7.04 -13.10 1.97
C GLU A 36 -8.54 -13.21 2.29
N ASN A 37 -9.38 -13.16 1.26
CA ASN A 37 -10.82 -13.26 1.41
C ASN A 37 -11.27 -14.65 1.88
N ALA A 38 -10.56 -15.72 1.50
CA ALA A 38 -10.81 -17.05 2.05
C ALA A 38 -10.51 -17.11 3.56
N LEU A 39 -9.42 -16.44 4.03
CA LEU A 39 -9.14 -16.35 5.47
C LEU A 39 -10.20 -15.55 6.23
N LEU A 40 -10.69 -14.46 5.64
CA LEU A 40 -11.76 -13.66 6.24
C LEU A 40 -13.07 -14.43 6.24
N THR A 41 -13.40 -15.15 5.16
CA THR A 41 -14.53 -16.09 5.09
C THR A 41 -14.45 -17.14 6.18
N GLN A 42 -13.27 -17.73 6.36
CA GLN A 42 -13.02 -18.73 7.42
C GLN A 42 -13.26 -18.17 8.83
N ILE A 43 -12.91 -16.91 9.09
CA ILE A 43 -13.18 -16.25 10.37
C ILE A 43 -14.69 -16.19 10.61
N LEU A 44 -15.48 -15.75 9.64
CA LEU A 44 -16.93 -15.62 9.76
C LEU A 44 -17.65 -16.99 9.90
N LEU A 45 -17.14 -18.02 9.24
CA LEU A 45 -17.62 -19.39 9.45
C LEU A 45 -17.28 -19.91 10.86
N ASN A 46 -16.06 -19.62 11.36
CA ASN A 46 -15.68 -19.97 12.73
C ASN A 46 -16.57 -19.28 13.77
N GLU A 47 -16.93 -18.00 13.55
CA GLU A 47 -17.83 -17.27 14.44
C GLU A 47 -19.21 -17.94 14.53
N SER A 48 -19.75 -18.41 13.40
CA SER A 48 -21.00 -19.16 13.38
C SER A 48 -20.89 -20.49 14.18
N VAL A 49 -19.79 -21.22 14.03
CA VAL A 49 -19.54 -22.46 14.81
C VAL A 49 -19.41 -22.14 16.30
N ILE A 50 -18.66 -21.06 16.65
CA ILE A 50 -18.51 -20.65 18.05
C ILE A 50 -19.86 -20.25 18.66
N ASN A 51 -20.67 -19.47 17.95
CA ASN A 51 -21.99 -19.06 18.43
C ASN A 51 -22.91 -20.28 18.72
N LYS A 52 -22.90 -21.26 17.82
CA LYS A 52 -23.63 -22.53 18.04
C LYS A 52 -23.14 -23.24 19.30
N THR A 53 -21.82 -23.37 19.43
CA THR A 53 -21.21 -24.02 20.62
C THR A 53 -21.56 -23.27 21.92
N VAL A 54 -21.55 -21.92 21.88
CA VAL A 54 -21.96 -21.09 23.04
C VAL A 54 -23.43 -21.37 23.41
N PHE A 55 -24.32 -21.40 22.42
CA PHE A 55 -25.74 -21.70 22.69
C PHE A 55 -25.93 -23.10 23.34
N GLU A 56 -25.15 -24.09 22.92
CA GLU A 56 -25.16 -25.43 23.48
C GLU A 56 -24.59 -25.46 24.90
N VAL A 57 -23.44 -24.84 25.15
CA VAL A 57 -22.76 -24.79 26.45
C VAL A 57 -23.64 -24.09 27.51
N TYR A 58 -24.35 -23.05 27.12
CA TYR A 58 -25.26 -22.32 28.01
C TYR A 58 -26.67 -22.95 28.07
N GLU A 59 -26.89 -24.06 27.37
CA GLU A 59 -28.18 -24.78 27.33
C GLU A 59 -29.36 -23.84 26.99
N LEU A 60 -29.17 -22.90 26.07
CA LEU A 60 -30.19 -21.93 25.70
C LEU A 60 -31.40 -22.64 25.06
N SER A 61 -32.60 -22.29 25.54
CA SER A 61 -33.82 -22.75 24.89
C SER A 61 -33.95 -22.18 23.47
N GLU A 62 -34.72 -22.83 22.58
CA GLU A 62 -34.97 -22.33 21.23
C GLU A 62 -35.59 -20.92 21.25
N HIS A 63 -36.39 -20.61 22.26
CA HIS A 63 -36.95 -19.28 22.46
C HIS A 63 -35.84 -18.24 22.76
N ASP A 64 -34.92 -18.58 23.67
CA ASP A 64 -33.80 -17.68 24.02
C ASP A 64 -32.84 -17.48 22.84
N LYS A 65 -32.53 -18.54 22.09
CA LYS A 65 -31.75 -18.46 20.85
C LYS A 65 -32.41 -17.53 19.85
N GLN A 66 -33.71 -17.67 19.64
CA GLN A 66 -34.45 -16.81 18.73
C GLN A 66 -34.42 -15.34 19.19
N MET A 67 -34.61 -15.08 20.48
CA MET A 67 -34.51 -13.71 21.02
C MET A 67 -33.13 -13.09 20.80
N VAL A 68 -32.04 -13.85 20.93
CA VAL A 68 -30.69 -13.39 20.65
C VAL A 68 -30.52 -13.05 19.16
N LEU A 69 -30.96 -13.96 18.26
CA LEU A 69 -30.85 -13.77 16.81
C LEU A 69 -31.75 -12.64 16.29
N GLU A 70 -32.91 -12.39 16.92
CA GLU A 70 -33.75 -11.24 16.56
C GLU A 70 -33.10 -9.89 16.95
N LYS A 71 -32.35 -9.87 18.05
CA LYS A 71 -31.71 -8.67 18.57
C LYS A 71 -30.37 -8.38 17.90
N GLU A 72 -29.53 -9.39 17.80
CA GLU A 72 -28.13 -9.25 17.31
C GLU A 72 -28.00 -9.55 15.79
N GLY A 73 -29.00 -10.19 15.18
CA GLY A 73 -28.98 -10.65 13.80
C GLY A 73 -28.48 -12.08 13.65
N VAL A 74 -28.75 -12.66 12.50
CA VAL A 74 -28.20 -13.97 12.11
C VAL A 74 -26.77 -13.77 11.65
N PRO A 75 -25.79 -14.55 12.17
CA PRO A 75 -24.42 -14.49 11.68
C PRO A 75 -24.36 -14.74 10.16
N VAL A 76 -23.58 -13.96 9.44
CA VAL A 76 -23.49 -14.10 7.98
C VAL A 76 -22.99 -15.47 7.53
N GLY A 77 -22.18 -16.14 8.36
CA GLY A 77 -21.70 -17.50 8.13
C GLY A 77 -22.79 -18.59 8.25
N ASP A 78 -23.99 -18.26 8.77
CA ASP A 78 -25.15 -19.17 8.84
C ASP A 78 -26.15 -18.94 7.68
N LEU A 79 -25.95 -17.92 6.85
CA LEU A 79 -26.82 -17.64 5.73
C LEU A 79 -26.72 -18.74 4.65
N PRO A 80 -27.79 -18.97 3.86
CA PRO A 80 -27.77 -19.90 2.75
C PRO A 80 -26.68 -19.60 1.72
N VAL A 81 -26.18 -20.64 1.06
CA VAL A 81 -25.12 -20.55 0.04
C VAL A 81 -25.55 -21.34 -1.21
N SER A 82 -25.13 -20.89 -2.40
CA SER A 82 -25.40 -21.67 -3.61
C SER A 82 -24.58 -22.96 -3.65
N SER A 83 -25.14 -24.00 -4.26
CA SER A 83 -24.44 -25.28 -4.47
C SER A 83 -23.11 -25.10 -5.22
N SER A 84 -23.09 -24.18 -6.19
CA SER A 84 -21.90 -23.83 -6.97
C SER A 84 -20.81 -23.18 -6.13
N ALA A 85 -21.15 -22.22 -5.26
CA ALA A 85 -20.18 -21.55 -4.39
C ALA A 85 -19.61 -22.52 -3.35
N LYS A 86 -20.47 -23.35 -2.75
CA LYS A 86 -20.09 -24.39 -1.78
C LYS A 86 -19.10 -25.39 -2.39
N ALA A 87 -19.39 -25.89 -3.59
CA ALA A 87 -18.52 -26.83 -4.30
C ALA A 87 -17.18 -26.17 -4.67
N ALA A 88 -17.21 -24.94 -5.22
CA ALA A 88 -16.00 -24.21 -5.62
C ALA A 88 -15.09 -23.88 -4.41
N TYR A 89 -15.67 -23.54 -3.24
CA TYR A 89 -14.90 -23.28 -2.03
C TYR A 89 -14.23 -24.56 -1.51
N ARG A 90 -14.94 -25.69 -1.53
CA ARG A 90 -14.36 -26.98 -1.17
C ARG A 90 -13.25 -27.44 -2.11
N GLU A 91 -13.42 -27.27 -3.42
CA GLU A 91 -12.39 -27.55 -4.38
C GLU A 91 -11.13 -26.69 -4.14
N TRP A 92 -11.34 -25.40 -3.85
CA TRP A 92 -10.24 -24.50 -3.54
C TRP A 92 -9.52 -24.88 -2.25
N LEU A 93 -10.24 -25.26 -1.19
CA LEU A 93 -9.64 -25.76 0.06
C LEU A 93 -8.81 -27.02 -0.17
N THR A 94 -9.28 -27.93 -1.02
CA THR A 94 -8.55 -29.16 -1.38
C THR A 94 -7.27 -28.86 -2.17
N ALA A 95 -7.31 -27.85 -3.04
CA ALA A 95 -6.14 -27.40 -3.80
C ALA A 95 -5.12 -26.63 -2.96
N ASN A 96 -5.51 -26.14 -1.77
CA ASN A 96 -4.68 -25.37 -0.85
C ASN A 96 -4.57 -26.08 0.51
N GLU A 97 -3.93 -27.23 0.52
CA GLU A 97 -3.84 -28.13 1.71
C GLU A 97 -3.26 -27.46 2.96
N GLU A 98 -2.43 -26.45 2.80
CA GLU A 98 -1.86 -25.66 3.92
C GLU A 98 -2.84 -24.63 4.50
N PHE A 99 -4.01 -24.45 3.90
CA PHE A 99 -5.00 -23.49 4.37
C PHE A 99 -5.61 -23.97 5.70
N PRO A 100 -5.62 -23.13 6.75
CA PRO A 100 -6.02 -23.55 8.10
C PRO A 100 -7.55 -23.63 8.22
N VAL A 101 -8.12 -24.79 7.96
CA VAL A 101 -9.54 -25.09 8.16
C VAL A 101 -9.70 -26.23 9.14
N SER A 102 -10.68 -26.14 10.07
CA SER A 102 -11.00 -27.20 11.00
C SER A 102 -12.14 -28.10 10.49
N ASP A 103 -12.22 -29.32 11.02
CA ASP A 103 -13.28 -30.26 10.66
C ASP A 103 -14.68 -29.74 11.06
N GLU A 104 -14.77 -28.97 12.15
CA GLU A 104 -16.02 -28.35 12.59
C GLU A 104 -16.54 -27.33 11.59
N VAL A 105 -15.64 -26.53 11.01
CA VAL A 105 -16.01 -25.55 9.97
C VAL A 105 -16.40 -26.26 8.67
N LEU A 106 -15.70 -27.34 8.31
CA LEU A 106 -16.09 -28.14 7.16
C LEU A 106 -17.47 -28.78 7.34
N ALA A 107 -17.75 -29.32 8.53
CA ALA A 107 -19.07 -29.87 8.87
C ALA A 107 -20.14 -28.77 8.88
N HIS A 108 -19.82 -27.57 9.39
CA HIS A 108 -20.72 -26.43 9.33
C HIS A 108 -21.04 -26.02 7.89
N LEU A 109 -20.02 -25.87 7.04
CA LEU A 109 -20.18 -25.56 5.62
C LEU A 109 -21.11 -26.59 4.93
N ASP A 110 -20.95 -27.89 5.23
CA ASP A 110 -21.81 -28.94 4.67
C ASP A 110 -23.24 -28.83 5.12
N SER A 111 -23.45 -28.38 6.36
CA SER A 111 -24.79 -28.26 6.96
C SER A 111 -25.56 -27.03 6.49
N LEU A 112 -24.90 -26.05 5.80
CA LEU A 112 -25.56 -24.83 5.33
C LEU A 112 -26.67 -25.16 4.32
N GLU A 113 -27.80 -24.46 4.46
CA GLU A 113 -28.88 -24.50 3.49
C GLU A 113 -28.41 -24.08 2.11
N GLU A 114 -28.81 -24.82 1.08
CA GLU A 114 -28.48 -24.49 -0.30
C GLU A 114 -29.59 -23.64 -0.92
N ASN A 115 -29.19 -22.50 -1.49
CA ASN A 115 -30.08 -21.62 -2.24
C ASN A 115 -29.34 -21.12 -3.47
N ASP A 116 -29.71 -21.61 -4.64
CA ASP A 116 -29.10 -21.25 -5.92
C ASP A 116 -29.64 -19.92 -6.49
N GLU A 117 -30.70 -19.35 -5.88
CA GLU A 117 -31.25 -18.03 -6.26
C GLU A 117 -30.56 -16.90 -5.51
N GLN A 118 -29.22 -16.82 -5.61
CA GLN A 118 -28.45 -15.74 -5.00
C GLN A 118 -28.39 -14.50 -5.90
N PRO A 119 -28.59 -13.27 -5.35
CA PRO A 119 -28.42 -12.05 -6.11
C PRO A 119 -26.97 -11.86 -6.54
N ARG A 120 -26.76 -11.31 -7.76
CA ARG A 120 -25.42 -11.01 -8.26
C ARG A 120 -24.91 -9.71 -7.65
N ILE A 121 -23.71 -9.75 -7.09
CA ILE A 121 -23.00 -8.58 -6.60
C ILE A 121 -22.37 -7.84 -7.79
N THR A 122 -22.54 -6.53 -7.84
CA THR A 122 -22.04 -5.67 -8.95
C THR A 122 -21.12 -4.56 -8.49
N ASP A 123 -20.98 -4.34 -7.19
CA ASP A 123 -20.27 -3.23 -6.56
C ASP A 123 -19.00 -3.65 -5.80
N PHE A 124 -18.34 -4.72 -6.25
CA PHE A 124 -17.05 -5.17 -5.67
C PHE A 124 -15.94 -4.10 -5.74
N ASP A 125 -16.04 -3.14 -6.62
CA ASP A 125 -15.13 -1.99 -6.70
C ASP A 125 -15.23 -1.07 -5.47
N THR A 126 -16.34 -1.17 -4.70
CA THR A 126 -16.53 -0.44 -3.44
C THR A 126 -15.94 -1.17 -2.22
N LEU A 127 -15.57 -2.43 -2.36
CA LEU A 127 -14.94 -3.20 -1.29
C LEU A 127 -13.62 -2.53 -0.87
N TYR A 128 -13.37 -2.46 0.42
CA TYR A 128 -12.22 -1.76 1.04
C TYR A 128 -12.25 -0.23 0.91
N GLN A 129 -13.36 0.37 0.50
CA GLN A 129 -13.57 1.81 0.52
C GLN A 129 -14.30 2.25 1.79
N ASN A 130 -13.89 3.34 2.40
CA ASN A 130 -14.58 3.94 3.56
C ASN A 130 -14.88 2.96 4.71
N ASN A 131 -13.92 2.11 5.05
CA ASN A 131 -14.04 1.05 6.05
C ASN A 131 -15.05 -0.06 5.68
N ASN A 132 -15.42 -0.19 4.41
CA ASN A 132 -16.24 -1.28 3.91
C ASN A 132 -15.38 -2.56 3.77
N GLU A 133 -15.13 -3.20 4.91
CA GLU A 133 -14.35 -4.44 4.99
C GLU A 133 -15.20 -5.67 4.61
N TRP A 134 -14.56 -6.84 4.60
CA TRP A 134 -15.17 -8.09 4.12
C TRP A 134 -16.46 -8.47 4.87
N GLU A 135 -16.44 -8.41 6.19
CA GLU A 135 -17.60 -8.72 7.03
C GLU A 135 -18.75 -7.74 6.75
N GLU A 136 -18.47 -6.43 6.78
CA GLU A 136 -19.46 -5.38 6.50
C GLU A 136 -20.04 -5.52 5.09
N PHE A 137 -19.22 -5.96 4.13
CA PHE A 137 -19.66 -6.22 2.77
C PHE A 137 -20.61 -7.42 2.69
N CYS A 138 -20.32 -8.52 3.41
CA CYS A 138 -21.22 -9.67 3.54
C CYS A 138 -22.55 -9.27 4.21
N ILE A 139 -22.50 -8.47 5.28
CA ILE A 139 -23.68 -7.96 6.00
C ILE A 139 -24.54 -7.08 5.08
N LYS A 140 -23.89 -6.13 4.36
CA LYS A 140 -24.56 -5.24 3.42
C LYS A 140 -25.36 -5.99 2.35
N HIS A 141 -24.77 -7.04 1.79
CA HIS A 141 -25.40 -7.86 0.77
C HIS A 141 -26.31 -8.96 1.34
N LYS A 142 -26.28 -9.18 2.65
CA LYS A 142 -27.01 -10.26 3.34
C LYS A 142 -26.72 -11.62 2.72
N MET A 143 -25.44 -11.88 2.46
CA MET A 143 -24.97 -13.10 1.80
C MET A 143 -23.95 -13.84 2.63
N ASN A 144 -23.95 -15.17 2.51
CA ASN A 144 -22.93 -15.99 3.11
C ASN A 144 -21.52 -15.60 2.57
N PRO A 145 -20.50 -15.52 3.44
CA PRO A 145 -19.15 -15.14 3.01
C PRO A 145 -18.54 -16.09 1.95
N VAL A 146 -18.96 -17.36 1.90
CA VAL A 146 -18.57 -18.31 0.85
C VAL A 146 -19.14 -17.91 -0.51
N GLU A 147 -20.40 -17.48 -0.54
CA GLU A 147 -21.04 -16.97 -1.76
C GLU A 147 -20.36 -15.70 -2.24
N VAL A 148 -20.10 -14.75 -1.33
CA VAL A 148 -19.39 -13.50 -1.65
C VAL A 148 -17.98 -13.79 -2.19
N TRP A 149 -17.24 -14.73 -1.56
CA TRP A 149 -15.92 -15.16 -2.00
C TRP A 149 -15.93 -15.75 -3.42
N TRP A 150 -16.91 -16.61 -3.71
CA TRP A 150 -17.06 -17.23 -5.02
C TRP A 150 -17.39 -16.21 -6.11
N GLN A 151 -18.33 -15.31 -5.83
CA GLN A 151 -18.69 -14.25 -6.78
C GLN A 151 -17.53 -13.27 -6.99
N PHE A 152 -16.80 -12.90 -5.93
CA PHE A 152 -15.60 -12.04 -6.03
C PHE A 152 -14.53 -12.66 -6.92
N LYS A 153 -14.19 -13.91 -6.67
CA LYS A 153 -13.21 -14.67 -7.48
C LYS A 153 -13.59 -14.70 -8.95
N ASN A 154 -14.88 -14.93 -9.25
CA ASN A 154 -15.38 -15.00 -10.63
C ASN A 154 -15.52 -13.62 -11.30
N ALA A 155 -15.73 -12.57 -10.53
CA ALA A 155 -15.84 -11.21 -11.07
C ALA A 155 -14.51 -10.69 -11.62
N ASN A 156 -13.38 -11.22 -11.16
CA ASN A 156 -12.02 -10.81 -11.55
C ASN A 156 -11.80 -9.29 -11.46
N ILE A 157 -12.38 -8.67 -10.43
CA ILE A 157 -12.26 -7.23 -10.15
C ILE A 157 -11.18 -7.01 -9.11
N LEU A 158 -10.35 -6.01 -9.31
CA LEU A 158 -9.38 -5.54 -8.32
C LEU A 158 -9.89 -4.25 -7.67
N PRO A 159 -10.31 -4.28 -6.40
CA PRO A 159 -10.76 -3.07 -5.70
C PRO A 159 -9.70 -1.98 -5.73
N PRO A 160 -9.98 -0.79 -6.31
CA PRO A 160 -8.92 0.16 -6.67
C PRO A 160 -8.11 0.66 -5.47
N GLN A 161 -8.78 1.01 -4.37
CA GLN A 161 -8.12 1.58 -3.20
C GLN A 161 -7.14 0.59 -2.56
N ARG A 162 -7.57 -0.64 -2.33
CA ARG A 162 -6.70 -1.69 -1.74
C ARG A 162 -5.57 -2.08 -2.69
N THR A 163 -5.85 -2.15 -4.00
CA THR A 163 -4.85 -2.44 -5.03
C THR A 163 -3.75 -1.38 -5.08
N GLN A 164 -4.12 -0.09 -5.00
CA GLN A 164 -3.17 1.01 -4.88
C GLN A 164 -2.34 0.93 -3.59
N THR A 165 -2.98 0.55 -2.47
CA THR A 165 -2.27 0.35 -1.20
C THR A 165 -1.21 -0.73 -1.31
N LEU A 166 -1.49 -1.87 -1.96
CA LEU A 166 -0.51 -2.94 -2.15
C LEU A 166 0.68 -2.49 -3.03
N ALA A 167 0.41 -1.74 -4.09
CA ALA A 167 1.47 -1.17 -4.94
C ALA A 167 2.31 -0.14 -4.16
N PHE A 168 1.67 0.70 -3.35
CA PHE A 168 2.33 1.66 -2.48
C PHE A 168 3.20 0.97 -1.41
N GLU A 169 2.72 -0.09 -0.77
CA GLU A 169 3.48 -0.84 0.23
C GLU A 169 4.71 -1.53 -0.38
N LEU A 170 4.58 -2.11 -1.57
CA LEU A 170 5.74 -2.65 -2.31
C LEU A 170 6.77 -1.55 -2.60
N LEU A 171 6.33 -0.41 -3.12
CA LEU A 171 7.21 0.72 -3.40
C LEU A 171 7.89 1.23 -2.12
N THR A 172 7.16 1.30 -1.02
CA THR A 172 7.70 1.72 0.29
C THR A 172 8.80 0.78 0.77
N ASP A 173 8.62 -0.53 0.62
CA ASP A 173 9.63 -1.52 0.98
C ASP A 173 10.89 -1.43 0.10
N VAL A 174 10.71 -1.19 -1.19
CA VAL A 174 11.81 -0.96 -2.13
C VAL A 174 12.58 0.31 -1.76
N ILE A 175 11.90 1.43 -1.52
CA ILE A 175 12.53 2.70 -1.11
C ILE A 175 13.31 2.54 0.19
N ARG A 176 12.72 1.84 1.18
CA ARG A 176 13.40 1.56 2.45
C ARG A 176 14.71 0.80 2.22
N THR A 177 14.72 -0.17 1.32
CA THR A 177 15.92 -0.93 0.98
C THR A 177 16.95 -0.09 0.25
N VAL A 178 16.53 0.72 -0.73
CA VAL A 178 17.41 1.64 -1.46
C VAL A 178 18.11 2.60 -0.50
N LEU A 179 17.36 3.22 0.44
CA LEU A 179 17.92 4.11 1.45
C LEU A 179 18.83 3.39 2.45
N ALA A 180 18.55 2.13 2.75
CA ALA A 180 19.40 1.33 3.63
C ALA A 180 20.74 0.95 2.95
N LYS A 181 20.74 0.70 1.64
CA LYS A 181 21.93 0.41 0.82
C LYS A 181 22.78 1.66 0.55
N ASP A 182 22.18 2.84 0.52
CA ASP A 182 22.88 4.10 0.26
C ASP A 182 23.87 4.46 1.38
N ASP A 183 25.04 5.02 1.05
CA ASP A 183 26.12 5.24 2.01
C ASP A 183 25.77 6.29 3.07
N ASP A 184 25.19 7.43 2.65
CA ASP A 184 24.85 8.54 3.55
C ASP A 184 23.37 8.70 3.82
N GLY A 185 22.52 7.99 3.08
CA GLY A 185 21.08 8.01 3.21
C GLY A 185 20.43 9.27 2.66
N VAL A 186 21.12 10.01 1.77
CA VAL A 186 20.60 11.22 1.09
C VAL A 186 20.46 10.92 -0.39
N ILE A 187 19.23 10.85 -0.90
CA ILE A 187 18.99 10.48 -2.29
C ILE A 187 18.18 11.56 -3.01
N PRO A 188 18.65 12.06 -4.16
CA PRO A 188 17.95 13.07 -4.94
C PRO A 188 16.69 12.51 -5.61
N LEU A 189 15.64 13.35 -5.68
CA LEU A 189 14.41 13.05 -6.43
C LEU A 189 14.50 13.57 -7.88
N GLY A 190 15.31 14.60 -8.11
CA GLY A 190 15.53 15.20 -9.42
C GLY A 190 16.89 14.87 -10.03
N ASP A 191 17.07 15.25 -11.31
CA ASP A 191 18.32 15.09 -12.03
C ASP A 191 19.36 16.17 -11.64
N LYS A 192 20.63 15.88 -11.93
CA LYS A 192 21.75 16.84 -11.84
C LYS A 192 22.04 17.36 -10.44
N LEU A 193 21.82 16.53 -9.44
CA LEU A 193 22.13 16.80 -8.04
C LEU A 193 23.42 16.10 -7.56
N GLY A 194 24.24 15.60 -8.49
CA GLY A 194 25.52 14.94 -8.20
C GLY A 194 25.46 13.43 -8.12
N GLU A 195 24.26 12.87 -7.94
CA GLU A 195 24.02 11.45 -7.85
C GLU A 195 22.80 11.01 -8.67
N GLU A 196 22.66 9.70 -8.82
CA GLU A 196 21.53 9.11 -9.51
C GLU A 196 20.24 9.26 -8.70
N ARG A 197 19.17 9.72 -9.36
CA ARG A 197 17.87 9.97 -8.73
C ARG A 197 17.20 8.70 -8.23
N LEU A 198 16.35 8.86 -7.21
CA LEU A 198 15.66 7.76 -6.55
C LEU A 198 14.84 6.88 -7.50
N ALA A 199 14.14 7.45 -8.49
CA ALA A 199 13.32 6.69 -9.43
C ALA A 199 14.12 5.61 -10.18
N ILE A 200 15.36 5.93 -10.61
CA ILE A 200 16.26 4.98 -11.30
C ILE A 200 16.74 3.90 -10.32
N ARG A 201 17.06 4.29 -9.08
CA ARG A 201 17.48 3.33 -8.04
C ARG A 201 16.36 2.38 -7.65
N ILE A 202 15.10 2.85 -7.62
CA ILE A 202 13.92 2.00 -7.40
C ILE A 202 13.78 0.98 -8.52
N GLU A 203 13.85 1.41 -9.79
CA GLU A 203 13.76 0.49 -10.92
C GLU A 203 14.84 -0.59 -10.83
N ARG A 204 16.09 -0.20 -10.57
CA ARG A 204 17.21 -1.14 -10.40
C ARG A 204 16.95 -2.13 -9.25
N GLU A 205 16.53 -1.65 -8.08
CA GLU A 205 16.22 -2.50 -6.93
C GLU A 205 15.10 -3.49 -7.23
N MET A 206 14.07 -3.06 -7.97
CA MET A 206 13.00 -3.96 -8.44
C MET A 206 13.54 -5.06 -9.35
N MET A 207 14.43 -4.71 -10.31
CA MET A 207 15.07 -5.71 -11.18
C MET A 207 15.97 -6.66 -10.38
N GLU A 208 16.74 -6.16 -9.41
CA GLU A 208 17.57 -6.98 -8.51
C GLU A 208 16.74 -7.97 -7.69
N ARG A 209 15.52 -7.61 -7.32
CA ARG A 209 14.55 -8.49 -6.65
C ARG A 209 13.87 -9.50 -7.58
N GLY A 210 14.13 -9.41 -8.89
CA GLY A 210 13.60 -10.33 -9.90
C GLY A 210 12.32 -9.88 -10.60
N TYR A 211 11.83 -8.67 -10.33
CA TYR A 211 10.69 -8.11 -11.08
C TYR A 211 11.12 -7.77 -12.52
N SER A 212 10.25 -8.06 -13.48
CA SER A 212 10.45 -7.66 -14.88
C SER A 212 10.14 -6.18 -15.09
N PRO A 213 10.67 -5.54 -16.16
CA PRO A 213 10.29 -4.17 -16.53
C PRO A 213 8.77 -3.99 -16.74
N ALA A 214 8.08 -5.03 -17.23
CA ALA A 214 6.63 -5.01 -17.40
C ALA A 214 5.90 -4.93 -16.04
N GLN A 215 6.32 -5.73 -15.05
CA GLN A 215 5.78 -5.69 -13.70
C GLN A 215 6.05 -4.36 -13.01
N PHE A 216 7.26 -3.81 -13.15
CA PHE A 216 7.57 -2.47 -12.64
C PHE A 216 6.65 -1.40 -13.23
N ASN A 217 6.44 -1.41 -14.54
CA ASN A 217 5.50 -0.50 -15.19
C ASN A 217 4.06 -0.68 -14.70
N GLN A 218 3.61 -1.92 -14.49
CA GLN A 218 2.28 -2.20 -13.92
C GLN A 218 2.14 -1.63 -12.50
N VAL A 219 3.15 -1.79 -11.63
CA VAL A 219 3.16 -1.16 -10.29
C VAL A 219 3.06 0.36 -10.40
N CYS A 220 3.86 0.98 -11.27
CA CYS A 220 3.81 2.43 -11.48
C CYS A 220 2.44 2.92 -11.98
N GLN A 221 1.78 2.17 -12.87
CA GLN A 221 0.42 2.49 -13.35
C GLN A 221 -0.60 2.52 -12.20
N LEU A 222 -0.47 1.62 -11.23
CA LEU A 222 -1.36 1.58 -10.06
C LEU A 222 -1.22 2.81 -9.14
N LEU A 223 -0.09 3.54 -9.20
CA LEU A 223 0.08 4.80 -8.46
C LEU A 223 -0.73 5.97 -9.03
N GLY A 224 -1.26 5.83 -10.25
CA GLY A 224 -2.13 6.81 -10.91
C GLY A 224 -1.42 8.06 -11.45
N CYS A 225 -0.08 8.13 -11.38
CA CYS A 225 0.73 9.19 -11.98
C CYS A 225 2.17 8.67 -12.20
N PRO A 226 3.00 9.38 -13.02
CA PRO A 226 4.41 9.03 -13.20
C PRO A 226 5.14 8.92 -11.86
N LEU A 227 6.07 7.95 -11.76
CA LEU A 227 6.78 7.64 -10.51
C LEU A 227 7.50 8.87 -9.92
N GLU A 228 8.19 9.65 -10.75
CA GLU A 228 8.89 10.86 -10.31
C GLU A 228 7.93 11.86 -9.65
N LYS A 229 6.79 12.11 -10.29
CA LYS A 229 5.75 13.00 -9.75
C LYS A 229 5.17 12.44 -8.44
N PHE A 230 4.96 11.12 -8.38
CA PHE A 230 4.49 10.47 -7.18
C PHE A 230 5.46 10.66 -6.00
N LEU A 231 6.76 10.47 -6.23
CA LEU A 231 7.79 10.63 -5.22
C LEU A 231 7.90 12.08 -4.72
N GLN A 232 7.79 13.06 -5.62
CA GLN A 232 7.92 14.49 -5.28
C GLN A 232 6.70 15.04 -4.54
N GLU A 233 5.48 14.68 -4.99
CA GLU A 233 4.26 15.36 -4.54
C GLU A 233 3.42 14.55 -3.54
N ARG A 234 3.50 13.20 -3.55
CA ARG A 234 2.52 12.36 -2.86
C ARG A 234 3.12 11.38 -1.86
N PHE A 235 4.25 10.77 -2.19
CA PHE A 235 4.75 9.60 -1.44
C PHE A 235 4.96 9.90 0.03
N PHE A 236 5.60 11.02 0.38
CA PHE A 236 5.91 11.34 1.77
C PHE A 236 4.65 11.54 2.61
N GLN A 237 3.66 12.27 2.08
CA GLN A 237 2.39 12.47 2.78
C GLN A 237 1.62 11.15 2.92
N GLN A 238 1.54 10.37 1.85
CA GLN A 238 0.86 9.07 1.88
C GLN A 238 1.55 8.10 2.84
N LEU A 239 2.89 8.10 2.92
CA LEU A 239 3.63 7.31 3.90
C LEU A 239 3.33 7.74 5.33
N SER A 240 3.30 9.04 5.58
CA SER A 240 2.96 9.59 6.89
C SER A 240 1.55 9.19 7.32
N ASP A 241 0.58 9.33 6.44
CA ASP A 241 -0.81 8.96 6.71
C ASP A 241 -0.96 7.46 6.93
N HIS A 242 -0.31 6.64 6.11
CA HIS A 242 -0.34 5.19 6.23
C HIS A 242 0.28 4.68 7.53
N LEU A 243 1.39 5.27 7.98
CA LEU A 243 2.03 4.94 9.26
C LEU A 243 1.24 5.44 10.48
N ASN A 244 0.45 6.49 10.31
CA ASN A 244 -0.38 7.09 11.37
C ASN A 244 -1.82 6.58 11.39
N LEU A 245 -2.14 5.52 10.65
CA LEU A 245 -3.48 4.91 10.59
C LEU A 245 -4.01 4.56 11.99
N PHE A 246 -3.12 4.21 12.92
CA PHE A 246 -3.44 3.99 14.34
C PHE A 246 -3.03 5.22 15.16
N MET A 247 -3.96 6.14 15.35
CA MET A 247 -3.75 7.39 16.09
C MET A 247 -3.16 7.22 17.52
N TYR A 248 -3.22 6.02 18.08
CA TYR A 248 -2.71 5.71 19.44
C TYR A 248 -1.20 5.48 19.50
N LEU A 249 -0.58 5.08 18.40
CA LEU A 249 0.85 4.79 18.31
C LEU A 249 1.39 5.26 16.94
N PRO A 250 1.49 6.58 16.73
CA PRO A 250 2.00 7.13 15.48
C PRO A 250 3.43 6.65 15.27
N LYS A 251 3.70 6.08 14.09
CA LYS A 251 5.05 5.70 13.69
C LYS A 251 5.68 6.85 12.91
N THR A 252 6.90 7.20 13.25
CA THR A 252 7.67 8.19 12.50
C THR A 252 8.02 7.63 11.12
N PRO A 253 7.82 8.35 10.02
CA PRO A 253 8.32 7.97 8.72
C PRO A 253 9.83 7.75 8.77
N PHE A 254 10.34 6.73 8.06
CA PHE A 254 11.78 6.41 8.01
C PHE A 254 12.58 7.36 7.12
N ILE A 255 11.89 8.25 6.42
CA ILE A 255 12.46 9.28 5.56
C ILE A 255 12.01 10.67 5.99
N TRP A 256 12.83 11.64 5.63
CA TRP A 256 12.49 13.04 5.64
C TRP A 256 12.51 13.57 4.20
N HIS A 257 11.46 14.25 3.76
CA HIS A 257 11.41 14.92 2.47
C HIS A 257 11.93 16.35 2.64
N LEU A 258 13.11 16.61 2.11
CA LEU A 258 13.73 17.92 2.11
C LEU A 258 13.46 18.60 0.76
N SER A 259 12.72 19.70 0.78
CA SER A 259 12.44 20.55 -0.38
C SER A 259 12.87 21.98 -0.10
N THR A 260 13.41 22.66 -1.10
CA THR A 260 13.90 24.04 -0.97
C THR A 260 12.78 25.07 -0.89
N GLY A 261 11.59 24.78 -1.46
CA GLY A 261 10.43 25.68 -1.42
C GLY A 261 9.44 25.42 -2.56
N SER A 262 8.73 26.48 -2.97
CA SER A 262 7.61 26.38 -3.93
C SER A 262 8.02 26.15 -5.38
N HIS A 263 9.27 26.48 -5.73
CA HIS A 263 9.83 26.23 -7.06
C HIS A 263 10.55 24.88 -7.17
N HIS A 264 10.60 24.12 -6.08
CA HIS A 264 11.20 22.78 -6.04
C HIS A 264 12.60 22.74 -6.68
N ALA A 265 13.42 23.76 -6.38
CA ALA A 265 14.75 23.88 -6.97
C ALA A 265 15.61 22.65 -6.67
N MET A 266 15.50 22.09 -5.46
CA MET A 266 16.14 20.85 -5.04
C MET A 266 15.20 20.05 -4.12
N GLU A 267 15.11 18.75 -4.36
CA GLU A 267 14.33 17.83 -3.55
C GLU A 267 15.12 16.55 -3.28
N LEU A 268 15.16 16.16 -2.02
CA LEU A 268 15.91 15.02 -1.52
C LEU A 268 15.05 14.18 -0.56
N TYR A 269 15.22 12.87 -0.57
CA TYR A 269 14.86 12.04 0.56
C TYR A 269 16.07 11.78 1.43
N VAL A 270 15.88 11.94 2.75
CA VAL A 270 16.92 11.74 3.74
C VAL A 270 16.47 10.67 4.72
N SER A 271 17.28 9.62 4.88
CA SER A 271 17.02 8.60 5.87
C SER A 271 17.21 9.15 7.29
N ILE A 272 16.17 9.10 8.13
CA ILE A 272 16.28 9.56 9.53
C ILE A 272 17.28 8.74 10.33
N TYR A 273 17.52 7.47 9.95
CA TYR A 273 18.43 6.58 10.65
C TYR A 273 19.91 6.80 10.31
N LYS A 274 20.19 7.53 9.21
CA LYS A 274 21.55 7.86 8.76
C LYS A 274 21.89 9.33 8.95
N TRP A 275 20.94 10.11 9.50
CA TRP A 275 21.18 11.51 9.81
C TRP A 275 22.32 11.67 10.82
N ASN A 276 23.29 12.51 10.48
CA ASN A 276 24.45 12.82 11.33
C ASN A 276 24.89 14.28 11.14
N ARG A 277 25.95 14.69 11.85
CA ARG A 277 26.47 16.06 11.79
C ARG A 277 26.90 16.51 10.38
N ASP A 278 27.34 15.58 9.55
CA ASP A 278 27.82 15.90 8.20
C ASP A 278 26.71 15.97 7.16
N THR A 279 25.49 15.54 7.49
CA THR A 279 24.37 15.46 6.54
C THR A 279 24.05 16.82 5.94
N LEU A 280 23.87 17.88 6.75
CA LEU A 280 23.60 19.22 6.25
C LEU A 280 24.78 19.80 5.45
N TYR A 281 26.00 19.52 5.88
CA TYR A 281 27.20 19.93 5.14
C TYR A 281 27.24 19.28 3.75
N ARG A 282 26.92 18.00 3.63
CA ARG A 282 26.83 17.29 2.35
C ARG A 282 25.70 17.82 1.48
N VAL A 283 24.51 18.02 2.07
CA VAL A 283 23.38 18.64 1.34
C VAL A 283 23.79 19.97 0.72
N ARG A 284 24.50 20.80 1.48
CA ARG A 284 25.00 22.11 1.02
C ARG A 284 26.11 22.01 -0.03
N SER A 285 27.15 21.22 0.26
CA SER A 285 28.39 21.20 -0.54
C SER A 285 28.31 20.31 -1.77
N ILE A 286 27.46 19.31 -1.79
CA ILE A 286 27.31 18.37 -2.92
C ILE A 286 26.02 18.68 -3.68
N TYR A 287 24.88 18.44 -3.07
CA TYR A 287 23.59 18.47 -3.79
C TYR A 287 23.19 19.89 -4.22
N ALA A 288 23.24 20.87 -3.30
CA ALA A 288 22.92 22.24 -3.61
C ALA A 288 23.93 22.87 -4.58
N ALA A 289 25.23 22.61 -4.40
CA ALA A 289 26.27 23.14 -5.28
C ALA A 289 26.15 22.60 -6.73
N ASN A 290 25.90 21.28 -6.88
CA ASN A 290 25.69 20.68 -8.20
C ASN A 290 24.43 21.26 -8.87
N ARG A 291 23.37 21.46 -8.11
CA ARG A 291 22.12 22.04 -8.63
C ARG A 291 22.30 23.47 -9.05
N GLU A 292 23.01 24.29 -8.26
CA GLU A 292 23.34 25.70 -8.60
C GLU A 292 24.11 25.78 -9.91
N THR A 293 25.12 24.93 -10.06
CA THR A 293 25.93 24.84 -11.31
C THR A 293 25.02 24.44 -12.47
N SER A 294 24.20 23.41 -12.33
CA SER A 294 23.30 22.94 -13.38
C SER A 294 22.29 24.01 -13.84
N ILE A 295 21.67 24.73 -12.89
CA ILE A 295 20.75 25.84 -13.22
C ILE A 295 21.49 26.95 -13.94
N SER A 296 22.69 27.31 -13.48
CA SER A 296 23.52 28.37 -14.10
C SER A 296 23.94 28.02 -15.53
N ASP A 297 24.38 26.78 -15.75
CA ASP A 297 24.76 26.30 -17.08
C ASP A 297 23.56 26.29 -18.02
N ARG A 298 22.39 25.86 -17.55
CA ARG A 298 21.17 25.87 -18.36
C ARG A 298 20.76 27.30 -18.71
N LEU A 299 20.79 28.23 -17.76
CA LEU A 299 20.51 29.66 -18.01
C LEU A 299 21.43 30.26 -19.06
N ASN A 300 22.73 29.91 -19.02
CA ASN A 300 23.71 30.41 -19.98
C ASN A 300 23.55 29.84 -21.39
N SER A 301 23.00 28.64 -21.52
CA SER A 301 22.78 27.94 -22.79
C SER A 301 21.38 28.17 -23.40
N LEU A 302 20.50 28.88 -22.70
CA LEU A 302 19.11 29.03 -23.10
C LEU A 302 18.90 30.12 -24.15
N ASP A 303 18.15 29.79 -25.21
CA ASP A 303 17.73 30.80 -26.19
C ASP A 303 16.54 31.61 -25.67
N THR A 304 16.81 32.78 -25.14
CA THR A 304 15.78 33.70 -24.60
C THR A 304 15.06 34.52 -25.67
N SER A 305 15.34 34.32 -26.96
CA SER A 305 14.61 34.99 -28.05
C SER A 305 13.18 34.39 -28.18
N THR A 306 13.00 33.13 -27.85
CA THR A 306 11.72 32.42 -27.88
C THR A 306 10.86 32.69 -26.64
N THR A 307 9.54 32.52 -26.74
CA THR A 307 8.64 32.68 -25.60
C THR A 307 8.88 31.56 -24.55
N GLU A 308 9.07 30.34 -25.00
CA GLU A 308 9.37 29.19 -24.16
C GLU A 308 10.66 29.37 -23.38
N GLY A 309 11.74 29.81 -24.09
CA GLY A 309 13.03 30.09 -23.46
C GLY A 309 12.99 31.22 -22.42
N ARG A 310 12.14 32.24 -22.63
CA ARG A 310 11.91 33.29 -21.61
C ARG A 310 11.19 32.77 -20.39
N MET A 311 10.17 31.95 -20.56
CA MET A 311 9.43 31.33 -19.45
C MET A 311 10.33 30.37 -18.65
N GLU A 312 11.11 29.53 -19.35
CA GLU A 312 12.08 28.64 -18.70
C GLU A 312 13.16 29.44 -17.95
N ALA A 313 13.67 30.50 -18.53
CA ALA A 313 14.66 31.38 -17.88
C ALA A 313 14.11 32.07 -16.64
N GLN A 314 12.83 32.45 -16.63
CA GLN A 314 12.18 33.04 -15.46
C GLN A 314 12.05 32.00 -14.32
N GLU A 315 11.63 30.78 -14.63
CA GLU A 315 11.50 29.69 -13.65
C GLU A 315 12.88 29.31 -13.08
N LEU A 316 13.89 29.12 -13.92
CA LEU A 316 15.26 28.83 -13.49
C LEU A 316 15.86 29.92 -12.59
N LYS A 317 15.56 31.21 -12.85
CA LYS A 317 15.96 32.29 -11.96
C LYS A 317 15.26 32.25 -10.61
N ALA A 318 13.97 31.89 -10.57
CA ALA A 318 13.23 31.72 -9.34
C ALA A 318 13.80 30.54 -8.53
N GLN A 319 14.05 29.40 -9.17
CA GLN A 319 14.72 28.25 -8.56
C GLN A 319 16.11 28.60 -8.01
N LEU A 320 16.91 29.39 -8.75
CA LEU A 320 18.23 29.81 -8.28
C LEU A 320 18.15 30.72 -7.06
N ALA A 321 17.16 31.62 -7.00
CA ALA A 321 16.93 32.47 -5.86
C ALA A 321 16.52 31.66 -4.63
N GLU A 322 15.59 30.74 -4.80
CA GLU A 322 15.11 29.81 -3.75
C GLU A 322 16.27 28.96 -3.21
N LEU A 323 17.08 28.40 -4.10
CA LEU A 323 18.24 27.59 -3.72
C LEU A 323 19.29 28.40 -2.93
N LYS A 324 19.54 29.64 -3.31
CA LYS A 324 20.43 30.53 -2.56
C LYS A 324 19.94 30.87 -1.17
N GLU A 325 18.64 31.13 -1.03
CA GLU A 325 18.03 31.33 0.28
C GLU A 325 18.14 30.09 1.17
N PHE A 326 17.88 28.92 0.59
CA PHE A 326 18.08 27.64 1.29
C PHE A 326 19.53 27.46 1.74
N CYS A 327 20.49 27.69 0.85
CA CYS A 327 21.91 27.61 1.15
C CYS A 327 22.32 28.55 2.28
N GLN A 328 21.83 29.79 2.29
CA GLN A 328 22.10 30.74 3.38
C GLN A 328 21.57 30.24 4.72
N LYS A 329 20.36 29.70 4.75
CA LYS A 329 19.78 29.12 5.98
C LYS A 329 20.60 27.95 6.50
N VAL A 330 21.10 27.08 5.58
CA VAL A 330 21.97 25.95 5.96
C VAL A 330 23.32 26.46 6.48
N ASP A 331 23.92 27.44 5.81
CA ASP A 331 25.21 28.03 6.21
C ASP A 331 25.08 28.70 7.61
N ASP A 332 23.98 29.39 7.89
CA ASP A 332 23.69 30.01 9.20
C ASP A 332 23.50 28.93 10.30
N LEU A 333 22.82 27.84 9.99
CA LEU A 333 22.68 26.69 10.91
C LEU A 333 24.02 26.04 11.23
N LEU A 334 24.83 25.79 10.21
CA LEU A 334 26.18 25.21 10.39
C LEU A 334 27.10 26.13 11.20
N ALA A 335 27.01 27.46 11.00
CA ALA A 335 27.79 28.46 11.74
C ALA A 335 27.34 28.58 13.19
N SER A 336 26.07 28.34 13.51
CA SER A 336 25.52 28.41 14.87
C SER A 336 25.93 27.23 15.77
N GLY A 337 26.66 26.26 15.24
CA GLY A 337 27.03 25.06 15.99
C GLY A 337 25.87 24.12 16.17
N TYR A 338 25.08 23.92 15.12
CA TYR A 338 24.01 22.96 15.05
C TYR A 338 24.49 21.58 15.52
N ASP A 339 23.85 21.06 16.56
CA ASP A 339 24.05 19.74 17.17
C ASP A 339 22.79 18.89 17.06
#